data_5a2c34b4b44b08eb4fe445db7ffaca2e
#
_entry.id   5a2c34b4b44b08eb4fe445db7ffaca2e
#
_cell.length_a   1.000
_cell.length_b   1.000
_cell.length_c   1.000
_cell.angle_alpha   90.00
_cell.angle_beta   90.00
_cell.angle_gamma   90.00
#
_symmetry.space_group_name_H-M   'P 1'
#
loop_
_entity.id
_entity.type
_entity.pdbx_description
1 polymer ?
#
loop_
_entity_poly.entity_id
_entity_poly.type
_entity_poly.pdbx_seq_one_letter_code
_entity_poly.pdbx_strand_id
1 'polypeptide(L)'
;MSANTPSPETGGNLPPVDEASIYHLLKPEVLEHGDGRAVLRFTPEPIWTIGAGVVQGGIVTAMLDMAMAFASNGLSTATITVDILRPAAGRLTATGEVTKLGRRLLFATGELHDDDGRLIARGNQTAIPPS
;
A
#
# COMPACT_ATOMS: atom_id res chain seq x y z
N MET A 1 -22.12 6.44 5.96
CA MET A 1 -21.50 6.14 5.85
C MET A 1 -20.56 5.89 6.11
N SER A 2 -20.22 5.53 6.16
CA SER A 2 -19.38 5.31 6.27
C SER A 2 -18.72 4.65 5.97
N ALA A 3 -18.67 4.59 5.84
CA ALA A 3 -18.12 4.04 5.65
C ALA A 3 -17.41 3.43 5.21
N ASN A 4 -17.55 3.15 4.96
CA ASN A 4 -16.92 2.54 4.29
C ASN A 4 -15.69 2.02 4.60
N THR A 5 -15.39 1.54 5.37
CA THR A 5 -14.07 1.16 5.77
C THR A 5 -13.93 -0.34 5.69
N PRO A 6 -13.27 -0.88 4.69
CA PRO A 6 -13.06 -2.32 4.65
C PRO A 6 -12.04 -2.82 5.65
N SER A 7 -11.13 -1.97 6.08
CA SER A 7 -10.02 -2.38 6.92
C SER A 7 -10.40 -3.09 8.20
N PRO A 8 -11.36 -2.59 8.97
CA PRO A 8 -11.72 -3.28 10.21
C PRO A 8 -12.20 -4.69 10.00
N GLU A 9 -12.77 -4.94 8.83
CA GLU A 9 -13.31 -6.25 8.52
C GLU A 9 -12.23 -7.27 8.19
N THR A 10 -11.03 -6.80 7.91
CA THR A 10 -9.93 -7.67 7.57
C THR A 10 -9.00 -7.94 8.74
N GLY A 11 -9.37 -7.49 9.93
CA GLY A 11 -8.72 -7.90 11.15
C GLY A 11 -7.54 -7.08 11.62
N GLY A 12 -7.31 -5.91 11.05
CA GLY A 12 -6.22 -5.05 11.49
C GLY A 12 -6.70 -3.95 12.41
N ASN A 13 -5.77 -3.31 13.11
CA ASN A 13 -6.03 -2.16 13.97
C ASN A 13 -5.70 -0.87 13.24
N LEU A 14 -6.31 -0.69 12.07
CA LEU A 14 -6.05 0.49 11.28
C LEU A 14 -6.86 1.68 11.80
N PRO A 15 -6.34 2.91 11.62
CA PRO A 15 -7.10 4.11 11.97
C PRO A 15 -8.39 4.18 11.16
N PRO A 16 -9.41 4.86 11.68
CA PRO A 16 -10.63 5.07 10.91
C PRO A 16 -10.34 5.82 9.62
N VAL A 17 -11.07 5.49 8.58
CA VAL A 17 -10.97 6.17 7.28
C VAL A 17 -12.08 7.20 7.20
N ASP A 18 -11.73 8.44 6.93
CA ASP A 18 -12.71 9.50 6.75
C ASP A 18 -12.71 9.97 5.29
N GLU A 19 -13.58 10.92 4.97
CA GLU A 19 -13.78 11.35 3.59
C GLU A 19 -12.56 12.05 3.00
N ALA A 20 -11.68 12.60 3.83
CA ALA A 20 -10.49 13.27 3.36
C ALA A 20 -9.29 12.34 3.23
N SER A 21 -9.46 11.07 3.53
CA SER A 21 -8.37 10.10 3.52
C SER A 21 -7.90 9.79 2.09
N ILE A 22 -6.60 9.62 1.92
CA ILE A 22 -6.00 9.14 0.66
C ILE A 22 -6.55 7.77 0.26
N TYR A 23 -7.11 7.04 1.21
CA TYR A 23 -7.79 5.78 0.94
C TYR A 23 -8.86 5.96 -0.13
N HIS A 24 -9.61 7.07 -0.06
CA HIS A 24 -10.66 7.33 -1.04
C HIS A 24 -10.11 7.73 -2.40
N LEU A 25 -8.88 8.23 -2.46
CA LEU A 25 -8.23 8.54 -3.72
C LEU A 25 -7.74 7.27 -4.40
N LEU A 26 -7.04 6.41 -3.66
CA LEU A 26 -6.42 5.22 -4.22
C LEU A 26 -7.37 4.03 -4.30
N LYS A 27 -8.40 4.00 -3.47
CA LYS A 27 -9.47 3.00 -3.51
C LYS A 27 -8.95 1.57 -3.59
N PRO A 28 -8.08 1.14 -2.66
CA PRO A 28 -7.55 -0.21 -2.71
C PRO A 28 -8.64 -1.24 -2.49
N GLU A 29 -8.56 -2.32 -3.22
CA GLU A 29 -9.35 -3.51 -2.94
C GLU A 29 -8.50 -4.39 -2.03
N VAL A 30 -8.94 -4.61 -0.80
CA VAL A 30 -8.17 -5.39 0.17
C VAL A 30 -8.42 -6.86 -0.10
N LEU A 31 -7.40 -7.56 -0.61
CA LEU A 31 -7.50 -8.98 -0.92
C LEU A 31 -7.11 -9.83 0.27
N GLU A 32 -6.19 -9.35 1.09
CA GLU A 32 -5.68 -10.10 2.23
C GLU A 32 -5.17 -9.10 3.27
N HIS A 33 -5.44 -9.34 4.56
CA HIS A 33 -4.95 -8.46 5.62
C HIS A 33 -4.93 -9.24 6.94
N GLY A 34 -3.75 -9.36 7.54
CA GLY A 34 -3.57 -10.01 8.82
C GLY A 34 -2.23 -10.71 8.90
N ASP A 35 -1.82 -11.02 10.12
CA ASP A 35 -0.59 -11.77 10.38
C ASP A 35 0.65 -11.14 9.77
N GLY A 36 0.72 -9.81 9.79
CA GLY A 36 1.88 -9.10 9.27
C GLY A 36 1.95 -9.05 7.76
N ARG A 37 0.84 -9.25 7.08
CA ARG A 37 0.79 -9.27 5.62
C ARG A 37 -0.46 -8.55 5.13
N ALA A 38 -0.34 -7.87 4.01
CA ALA A 38 -1.48 -7.26 3.34
C ALA A 38 -1.30 -7.37 1.85
N VAL A 39 -2.39 -7.60 1.14
CA VAL A 39 -2.40 -7.62 -0.33
C VAL A 39 -3.51 -6.69 -0.78
N LEU A 40 -3.13 -5.66 -1.51
CA LEU A 40 -4.04 -4.62 -1.99
C LEU A 40 -3.99 -4.56 -3.51
N ARG A 41 -5.15 -4.44 -4.13
CA ARG A 41 -5.23 -4.31 -5.58
C ARG A 41 -5.74 -2.93 -5.94
N PHE A 42 -5.10 -2.32 -6.92
CA PHE A 42 -5.42 -0.98 -7.39
C PHE A 42 -5.79 -1.00 -8.86
N THR A 43 -6.79 -0.20 -9.22
CA THR A 43 -7.15 0.01 -10.61
C THR A 43 -6.87 1.48 -10.92
N PRO A 44 -5.75 1.78 -11.58
CA PRO A 44 -5.35 3.16 -11.83
C PRO A 44 -6.38 3.95 -12.62
N GLU A 45 -6.57 5.19 -12.20
CA GLU A 45 -7.40 6.15 -12.91
C GLU A 45 -6.52 7.01 -13.80
N PRO A 46 -7.06 7.55 -14.89
CA PRO A 46 -6.22 8.37 -15.80
C PRO A 46 -5.48 9.51 -15.12
N ILE A 47 -6.09 10.11 -14.09
CA ILE A 47 -5.45 11.23 -13.40
C ILE A 47 -4.22 10.81 -12.58
N TRP A 48 -4.04 9.53 -12.33
CA TRP A 48 -2.85 9.02 -11.63
C TRP A 48 -1.66 8.84 -12.57
N THR A 49 -1.87 9.04 -13.87
CA THR A 49 -0.86 8.70 -14.88
C THR A 49 -0.14 9.94 -15.41
N ILE A 50 1.05 9.70 -15.93
CA ILE A 50 1.83 10.73 -16.62
C ILE A 50 1.51 10.77 -18.11
N GLY A 51 0.47 10.04 -18.53
CA GLY A 51 0.11 9.85 -19.93
C GLY A 51 0.39 8.42 -20.36
N ALA A 52 -0.22 8.00 -21.48
CA ALA A 52 -0.05 6.66 -22.03
C ALA A 52 -0.34 5.54 -21.04
N GLY A 53 -1.15 5.80 -20.03
CA GLY A 53 -1.54 4.81 -19.03
C GLY A 53 -0.48 4.49 -17.99
N VAL A 54 0.67 5.16 -18.00
CA VAL A 54 1.75 4.89 -17.06
C VAL A 54 1.51 5.65 -15.75
N VAL A 55 1.43 4.93 -14.65
CA VAL A 55 1.18 5.51 -13.33
C VAL A 55 2.39 6.31 -12.87
N GLN A 56 2.13 7.51 -12.35
CA GLN A 56 3.18 8.40 -11.87
C GLN A 56 3.92 7.74 -10.69
N GLY A 57 5.26 7.93 -10.64
CA GLY A 57 6.10 7.24 -9.66
C GLY A 57 5.72 7.48 -8.21
N GLY A 58 5.28 8.70 -7.88
CA GLY A 58 4.81 8.99 -6.52
C GLY A 58 3.58 8.19 -6.15
N ILE A 59 2.69 7.93 -7.12
CA ILE A 59 1.49 7.12 -6.88
C ILE A 59 1.89 5.64 -6.70
N VAL A 60 2.85 5.16 -7.49
CA VAL A 60 3.39 3.80 -7.28
C VAL A 60 3.94 3.67 -5.86
N THR A 61 4.68 4.68 -5.42
CA THR A 61 5.22 4.70 -4.06
C THR A 61 4.10 4.69 -3.03
N ALA A 62 3.03 5.46 -3.27
CA ALA A 62 1.89 5.49 -2.36
C ALA A 62 1.20 4.13 -2.27
N MET A 63 1.10 3.40 -3.38
CA MET A 63 0.52 2.05 -3.37
C MET A 63 1.33 1.10 -2.48
N LEU A 64 2.65 1.13 -2.62
CA LEU A 64 3.54 0.30 -1.81
C LEU A 64 3.51 0.72 -0.35
N ASP A 65 3.54 2.03 -0.09
CA ASP A 65 3.47 2.56 1.26
C ASP A 65 2.21 2.08 1.96
N MET A 66 1.09 2.15 1.26
CA MET A 66 -0.21 1.74 1.81
C MET A 66 -0.22 0.24 2.14
N ALA A 67 0.30 -0.59 1.24
CA ALA A 67 0.34 -2.04 1.49
C ALA A 67 1.23 -2.38 2.69
N MET A 68 2.38 -1.73 2.79
CA MET A 68 3.28 -1.95 3.92
C MET A 68 2.68 -1.43 5.23
N ALA A 69 1.99 -0.29 5.19
CA ALA A 69 1.32 0.25 6.35
C ALA A 69 0.18 -0.66 6.81
N PHE A 70 -0.60 -1.19 5.89
CA PHE A 70 -1.67 -2.13 6.23
C PHE A 70 -1.09 -3.40 6.86
N ALA A 71 0.02 -3.91 6.33
CA ALA A 71 0.66 -5.11 6.85
C ALA A 71 1.15 -4.92 8.28
N SER A 72 1.67 -3.73 8.59
CA SER A 72 2.29 -3.45 9.87
C SER A 72 1.37 -2.76 10.86
N ASN A 73 0.21 -2.28 10.40
CA ASN A 73 -0.67 -1.40 11.19
C ASN A 73 0.10 -0.18 11.70
N GLY A 74 1.10 0.27 10.93
CA GLY A 74 1.88 1.43 11.30
C GLY A 74 1.07 2.70 11.11
N LEU A 75 1.25 3.65 12.01
CA LEU A 75 0.51 4.90 11.94
C LEU A 75 1.16 5.91 11.01
N SER A 76 2.47 5.87 10.89
CA SER A 76 3.18 6.89 10.15
C SER A 76 4.48 6.32 9.59
N THR A 77 4.69 6.53 8.31
CA THR A 77 5.94 6.13 7.65
C THR A 77 7.07 7.03 8.12
N ALA A 78 8.15 6.44 8.58
CA ALA A 78 9.35 7.18 8.95
C ALA A 78 10.31 7.31 7.76
N THR A 79 10.56 6.20 7.07
CA THR A 79 11.35 6.21 5.84
C THR A 79 10.73 5.25 4.85
N ILE A 80 10.93 5.52 3.57
CA ILE A 80 10.52 4.61 2.52
C ILE A 80 11.50 4.69 1.37
N THR A 81 11.86 3.52 0.83
CA THR A 81 12.70 3.41 -0.35
C THR A 81 11.96 2.54 -1.36
N VAL A 82 11.85 3.02 -2.58
CA VAL A 82 11.16 2.30 -3.65
C VAL A 82 12.00 2.29 -4.90
N ASP A 83 12.14 1.11 -5.50
CA ASP A 83 12.76 0.94 -6.82
C ASP A 83 11.65 0.58 -7.80
N ILE A 84 11.46 1.41 -8.82
CA ILE A 84 10.49 1.17 -9.88
C ILE A 84 11.25 0.55 -11.04
N LEU A 85 10.95 -0.70 -11.33
CA LEU A 85 11.74 -1.51 -12.27
C LEU A 85 11.14 -1.54 -13.67
N ARG A 86 9.85 -1.27 -13.80
CA ARG A 86 9.11 -1.28 -15.05
C ARG A 86 8.02 -0.21 -15.01
N PRO A 87 7.59 0.30 -16.16
CA PRO A 87 6.43 1.19 -16.18
C PRO A 87 5.22 0.50 -15.58
N ALA A 88 4.55 1.18 -14.66
CA ALA A 88 3.37 0.64 -14.00
C ALA A 88 2.13 1.02 -14.81
N ALA A 89 1.43 0.02 -15.33
CA ALA A 89 0.24 0.24 -16.14
C ALA A 89 -0.75 -0.89 -15.91
N GLY A 90 -2.03 -0.59 -16.09
CA GLY A 90 -3.08 -1.56 -15.84
C GLY A 90 -3.27 -1.81 -14.35
N ARG A 91 -4.00 -2.86 -14.05
CA ARG A 91 -4.30 -3.21 -12.67
C ARG A 91 -3.04 -3.71 -11.96
N LEU A 92 -2.84 -3.25 -10.74
CA LEU A 92 -1.60 -3.50 -10.00
C LEU A 92 -1.94 -4.09 -8.62
N THR A 93 -1.14 -5.05 -8.18
CA THR A 93 -1.33 -5.68 -6.87
C THR A 93 -0.09 -5.44 -6.02
N ALA A 94 -0.29 -4.81 -4.86
CA ALA A 94 0.77 -4.52 -3.92
C ALA A 94 0.68 -5.48 -2.74
N THR A 95 1.80 -6.12 -2.41
CA THR A 95 1.90 -7.01 -1.27
C THR A 95 2.87 -6.39 -0.27
N GLY A 96 2.43 -6.23 0.97
CA GLY A 96 3.27 -5.76 2.05
C GLY A 96 3.46 -6.85 3.09
N GLU A 97 4.65 -6.90 3.67
CA GLU A 97 4.96 -7.86 4.73
C GLU A 97 5.84 -7.23 5.79
N VAL A 98 5.49 -7.48 7.06
CA VAL A 98 6.33 -7.06 8.17
C VAL A 98 7.54 -7.98 8.22
N THR A 99 8.73 -7.39 8.28
CA THR A 99 9.97 -8.16 8.40
C THR A 99 10.53 -8.12 9.80
N LYS A 100 10.18 -7.09 10.57
CA LYS A 100 10.65 -6.99 11.96
C LYS A 100 9.75 -6.04 12.73
N LEU A 101 9.38 -6.43 13.93
CA LEU A 101 8.66 -5.60 14.88
C LEU A 101 9.66 -5.10 15.92
N GLY A 102 10.05 -3.82 15.81
CA GLY A 102 10.85 -3.17 16.82
C GLY A 102 9.95 -2.40 17.77
N ARG A 103 10.50 -1.96 18.90
CA ARG A 103 9.73 -1.20 19.87
C ARG A 103 9.41 0.22 19.37
N ARG A 104 10.33 0.81 18.64
CA ARG A 104 10.19 2.20 18.14
C ARG A 104 9.80 2.25 16.68
N LEU A 105 10.23 1.27 15.92
CA LEU A 105 9.98 1.23 14.48
C LEU A 105 9.59 -0.17 14.07
N LEU A 106 8.68 -0.22 13.11
CA LEU A 106 8.35 -1.43 12.38
C LEU A 106 9.11 -1.41 11.07
N PHE A 107 9.46 -2.59 10.57
CA PHE A 107 10.15 -2.74 9.29
C PHE A 107 9.28 -3.61 8.39
N ALA A 108 9.07 -3.15 7.16
CA ALA A 108 8.23 -3.87 6.22
C ALA A 108 8.83 -3.81 4.82
N THR A 109 8.52 -4.81 4.01
CA THR A 109 8.87 -4.85 2.59
C THR A 109 7.60 -4.91 1.77
N GLY A 110 7.70 -4.49 0.51
CA GLY A 110 6.58 -4.51 -0.40
C GLY A 110 7.00 -4.79 -1.82
N GLU A 111 6.09 -5.40 -2.58
CA GLU A 111 6.25 -5.65 -4.00
C GLU A 111 4.98 -5.29 -4.73
N LEU A 112 5.14 -4.72 -5.93
CA LEU A 112 4.04 -4.38 -6.80
C LEU A 112 4.16 -5.20 -8.07
N HIS A 113 3.10 -5.91 -8.41
CA HIS A 113 3.05 -6.74 -9.62
C HIS A 113 1.89 -6.33 -10.52
N ASP A 114 2.05 -6.53 -11.82
CA ASP A 114 0.93 -6.34 -12.75
C ASP A 114 0.14 -7.65 -12.87
N ASP A 115 -0.91 -7.64 -13.69
CA ASP A 115 -1.76 -8.82 -13.85
C ASP A 115 -1.07 -9.99 -14.56
N ASP A 116 0.05 -9.73 -15.22
CA ASP A 116 0.85 -10.78 -15.85
C ASP A 116 1.87 -11.37 -14.85
N GLY A 117 1.87 -10.90 -13.62
CA GLY A 117 2.79 -11.38 -12.59
C GLY A 117 4.17 -10.78 -12.66
N ARG A 118 4.38 -9.75 -13.47
CA ARG A 118 5.70 -9.11 -13.57
C ARG A 118 5.92 -8.20 -12.37
N LEU A 119 7.13 -8.22 -11.83
CA LEU A 119 7.50 -7.31 -10.74
C LEU A 119 7.71 -5.91 -11.32
N ILE A 120 6.85 -4.99 -10.89
CA ILE A 120 6.86 -3.60 -11.37
C ILE A 120 7.75 -2.74 -10.46
N ALA A 121 7.61 -2.93 -9.15
CA ALA A 121 8.34 -2.12 -8.18
C ALA A 121 8.47 -2.89 -6.89
N ARG A 122 9.46 -2.52 -6.10
CA ARG A 122 9.64 -3.10 -4.77
C ARG A 122 10.16 -2.03 -3.84
N GLY A 123 9.94 -2.23 -2.55
CA GLY A 123 10.39 -1.25 -1.59
C GLY A 123 10.44 -1.77 -0.18
N ASN A 124 10.89 -0.91 0.69
CA ASN A 124 10.86 -1.18 2.12
C ASN A 124 10.55 0.12 2.85
N GLN A 125 10.03 -0.03 4.04
CA GLN A 125 9.75 1.13 4.88
C GLN A 125 10.06 0.82 6.33
N THR A 126 10.32 1.88 7.08
CA THR A 126 10.18 1.87 8.51
C THR A 126 8.96 2.71 8.86
N ALA A 127 8.23 2.31 9.87
CA ALA A 127 7.02 3.00 10.30
C ALA A 127 6.96 3.07 11.81
N ILE A 128 6.25 4.07 12.30
CA ILE A 128 6.05 4.24 13.73
C ILE A 128 4.88 3.35 14.13
N PRO A 129 5.09 2.43 15.08
CA PRO A 129 4.02 1.53 15.48
C PRO A 129 2.91 2.26 16.24
N PRO A 130 1.71 1.70 16.28
CA PRO A 130 0.64 2.25 17.11
C PRO A 130 1.05 2.19 18.58
N SER A 131 0.70 3.22 19.32
CA SER A 131 1.02 3.29 20.75
C SER A 131 -0.03 2.59 21.60
#